data_44ae54ed869eb5e0d00c0e80783dd9c1
#
_entry.id   44ae54ed869eb5e0d00c0e80783dd9c1
#
_cell.length_a   1.000
_cell.length_b   1.000
_cell.length_c   1.000
_cell.angle_alpha   90.00
_cell.angle_beta   90.00
_cell.angle_gamma   90.00
#
_symmetry.space_group_name_H-M   'P 1'
#
loop_
_entity.id
_entity.type
_entity.pdbx_description
1 polymer ?
#
loop_
_entity_poly.entity_id
_entity_poly.type
_entity_poly.pdbx_seq_one_letter_code
_entity_poly.pdbx_strand_id
1 'polypeptide(L)'
;MRRIILPVVLVAGIFAWLVFRGSRAVDPTYSGTIEARDARVGSLVGGRVLEVRVEEGDSVEAGQVLVRLDGEMLAAQVKEQEARVAQAKANLDRVVSGPRREQIERARIEWDRAEKERKRQQVLLDQALTSDEAYDAAAAVAQSAYQAYEELRTGSRSEDERQARAAFDEVSSHLAYLTRQFAETDVRAPTRGIVQTMDLRPGDIVPANQGVIAILEPGELWVRVFVPETRLGLVRVGQSASVFIDTFPGRAFPAHVASVSARAEYTPRNVQTVEQREDQVFAVKLEVVASPDLKAGMTATVRFDAATSE
;
A
#
# COMPACT_ATOMS: atom_id res chain seq x y z
N MET A 1 -38.04 65.92 -49.30
CA MET A 1 -37.46 64.59 -49.14
C MET A 1 -36.27 64.53 -48.10
N ARG A 2 -35.55 65.59 -47.88
CA ARG A 2 -34.36 65.60 -47.01
C ARG A 2 -34.64 65.50 -45.49
N ARG A 3 -35.86 65.78 -45.01
CA ARG A 3 -36.21 65.81 -43.56
C ARG A 3 -36.60 64.48 -42.94
N ILE A 4 -36.83 63.44 -43.79
CA ILE A 4 -37.25 62.09 -43.30
C ILE A 4 -36.10 61.12 -43.25
N ILE A 5 -34.98 61.39 -43.93
CA ILE A 5 -33.78 60.52 -43.98
C ILE A 5 -33.03 60.51 -42.65
N LEU A 6 -32.97 61.64 -41.95
CA LEU A 6 -32.21 61.75 -40.70
C LEU A 6 -32.75 60.89 -39.56
N PRO A 7 -34.09 60.84 -39.29
CA PRO A 7 -34.62 59.95 -38.24
C PRO A 7 -34.52 58.48 -38.61
N VAL A 8 -34.62 58.09 -39.90
CA VAL A 8 -34.48 56.69 -40.34
C VAL A 8 -33.03 56.20 -40.12
N VAL A 9 -32.04 57.02 -40.45
CA VAL A 9 -30.64 56.67 -40.21
C VAL A 9 -30.32 56.56 -38.70
N LEU A 10 -30.92 57.42 -37.89
CA LEU A 10 -30.75 57.36 -36.43
C LEU A 10 -31.40 56.13 -35.82
N VAL A 11 -32.59 55.74 -36.25
CA VAL A 11 -33.27 54.51 -35.82
C VAL A 11 -32.48 53.27 -36.28
N ALA A 12 -31.99 53.23 -37.52
CA ALA A 12 -31.18 52.14 -38.04
C ALA A 12 -29.83 52.03 -37.28
N GLY A 13 -29.22 53.16 -36.90
CA GLY A 13 -28.00 53.20 -36.08
C GLY A 13 -28.21 52.69 -34.66
N ILE A 14 -29.33 53.07 -34.03
CA ILE A 14 -29.70 52.57 -32.72
C ILE A 14 -30.04 51.07 -32.77
N PHE A 15 -30.75 50.59 -33.80
CA PHE A 15 -31.07 49.23 -34.01
C PHE A 15 -29.80 48.38 -34.26
N ALA A 16 -28.91 48.85 -35.11
CA ALA A 16 -27.62 48.21 -35.34
C ALA A 16 -26.76 48.18 -34.03
N TRP A 17 -26.79 49.27 -33.25
CA TRP A 17 -26.07 49.32 -31.99
C TRP A 17 -26.67 48.37 -30.93
N LEU A 18 -28.01 48.26 -30.87
CA LEU A 18 -28.71 47.31 -29.99
C LEU A 18 -28.45 45.84 -30.39
N VAL A 19 -28.46 45.54 -31.69
CA VAL A 19 -28.14 44.22 -32.22
C VAL A 19 -26.67 43.87 -31.96
N PHE A 20 -25.76 44.80 -32.15
CA PHE A 20 -24.32 44.62 -31.91
C PHE A 20 -24.00 44.52 -30.40
N ARG A 21 -24.76 45.23 -29.57
CA ARG A 21 -24.62 45.13 -28.09
C ARG A 21 -25.23 43.86 -27.51
N GLY A 22 -26.27 43.31 -28.17
CA GLY A 22 -26.91 42.01 -27.78
C GLY A 22 -26.09 40.78 -28.15
N SER A 23 -25.09 40.90 -29.03
CA SER A 23 -24.29 39.78 -29.55
C SER A 23 -22.97 39.59 -28.78
N ARG A 24 -22.80 40.15 -27.59
CA ARG A 24 -21.76 39.65 -26.71
C ARG A 24 -22.20 38.33 -26.17
N ALA A 25 -21.82 37.25 -26.85
CA ALA A 25 -21.89 35.91 -26.30
C ALA A 25 -21.22 35.93 -24.94
N VAL A 26 -22.02 35.84 -23.89
CA VAL A 26 -21.47 35.61 -22.55
C VAL A 26 -20.87 34.22 -22.63
N ASP A 27 -19.54 34.16 -22.52
CA ASP A 27 -18.85 32.89 -22.46
C ASP A 27 -19.52 32.01 -21.41
N PRO A 28 -19.95 30.81 -21.78
CA PRO A 28 -20.69 29.96 -20.88
C PRO A 28 -19.84 29.63 -19.63
N THR A 29 -20.39 29.96 -18.49
CA THR A 29 -19.79 29.59 -17.21
C THR A 29 -20.46 28.32 -16.67
N TYR A 30 -19.68 27.46 -16.03
CA TYR A 30 -20.13 26.20 -15.50
C TYR A 30 -19.84 26.16 -13.99
N SER A 31 -20.84 25.72 -13.23
CA SER A 31 -20.66 25.55 -11.80
C SER A 31 -20.05 24.20 -11.47
N GLY A 32 -19.20 24.17 -10.47
CA GLY A 32 -18.53 22.98 -9.98
C GLY A 32 -18.10 23.11 -8.55
N THR A 33 -17.40 22.14 -8.05
CA THR A 33 -16.83 22.09 -6.70
C THR A 33 -15.34 21.77 -6.77
N ILE A 34 -14.59 22.35 -5.83
CA ILE A 34 -13.20 21.95 -5.62
C ILE A 34 -13.21 20.67 -4.82
N GLU A 35 -12.56 19.65 -5.36
CA GLU A 35 -12.35 18.36 -4.73
C GLU A 35 -10.86 18.19 -4.45
N ALA A 36 -10.53 17.33 -3.50
CA ALA A 36 -9.19 16.90 -3.19
C ALA A 36 -9.18 15.39 -3.01
N ARG A 37 -8.00 14.80 -3.07
CA ARG A 37 -7.84 13.39 -2.74
C ARG A 37 -7.88 13.21 -1.22
N ASP A 38 -8.70 12.30 -0.75
CA ASP A 38 -8.73 11.84 0.62
C ASP A 38 -8.18 10.40 0.71
N ALA A 39 -7.23 10.20 1.60
CA ALA A 39 -6.77 8.86 1.98
C ALA A 39 -7.60 8.39 3.18
N ARG A 40 -8.33 7.28 3.02
CA ARG A 40 -9.05 6.65 4.13
C ARG A 40 -8.14 5.66 4.83
N VAL A 41 -7.93 5.88 6.11
CA VAL A 41 -6.98 5.15 6.94
C VAL A 41 -7.73 4.38 8.01
N GLY A 42 -7.31 3.16 8.24
CA GLY A 42 -7.86 2.28 9.26
C GLY A 42 -6.87 1.16 9.61
N SER A 43 -7.32 0.17 10.36
CA SER A 43 -6.52 -0.99 10.73
C SER A 43 -6.96 -2.23 9.97
N LEU A 44 -6.01 -3.05 9.53
CA LEU A 44 -6.29 -4.35 8.93
C LEU A 44 -6.77 -5.38 9.97
N VAL A 45 -6.39 -5.21 11.24
CA VAL A 45 -6.75 -6.17 12.32
C VAL A 45 -7.92 -5.68 13.17
N GLY A 46 -8.21 -4.38 13.17
CA GLY A 46 -9.21 -3.79 14.06
C GLY A 46 -8.83 -3.89 15.54
N GLY A 47 -9.75 -3.51 16.42
CA GLY A 47 -9.55 -3.60 17.87
C GLY A 47 -10.19 -2.45 18.65
N ARG A 48 -10.00 -2.46 19.96
CA ARG A 48 -10.43 -1.36 20.83
C ARG A 48 -9.43 -0.21 20.77
N VAL A 49 -9.94 1.01 20.65
CA VAL A 49 -9.11 2.22 20.70
C VAL A 49 -8.59 2.43 22.12
N LEU A 50 -7.26 2.45 22.28
CA LEU A 50 -6.60 2.82 23.54
C LEU A 50 -6.33 4.32 23.60
N GLU A 51 -5.81 4.89 22.52
CA GLU A 51 -5.32 6.26 22.49
C GLU A 51 -5.58 6.86 21.11
N VAL A 52 -6.06 8.09 21.08
CA VAL A 52 -6.18 8.93 19.89
C VAL A 52 -5.17 10.08 20.05
N ARG A 53 -4.32 10.29 19.05
CA ARG A 53 -3.18 11.21 19.11
C ARG A 53 -3.30 12.43 18.23
N VAL A 54 -4.37 12.53 17.48
CA VAL A 54 -4.63 13.63 16.55
C VAL A 54 -6.09 14.04 16.66
N GLU A 55 -6.39 15.27 16.26
CA GLU A 55 -7.74 15.81 16.19
C GLU A 55 -8.06 16.23 14.75
N GLU A 56 -9.34 16.46 14.46
CA GLU A 56 -9.75 17.02 13.17
C GLU A 56 -9.11 18.38 12.94
N GLY A 57 -8.53 18.58 11.77
CA GLY A 57 -7.80 19.80 11.42
C GLY A 57 -6.29 19.71 11.64
N ASP A 58 -5.79 18.69 12.33
CA ASP A 58 -4.35 18.51 12.56
C ASP A 58 -3.59 18.19 11.26
N SER A 59 -2.39 18.75 11.15
CA SER A 59 -1.46 18.37 10.09
C SER A 59 -0.65 17.15 10.52
N VAL A 60 -0.60 16.13 9.67
CA VAL A 60 0.10 14.86 9.94
C VAL A 60 1.15 14.58 8.87
N GLU A 61 2.22 13.91 9.28
CA GLU A 61 3.28 13.44 8.37
C GLU A 61 3.11 11.95 8.05
N ALA A 62 3.67 11.51 6.91
CA ALA A 62 3.66 10.10 6.53
C ALA A 62 4.33 9.23 7.61
N GLY A 63 3.68 8.13 7.99
CA GLY A 63 4.14 7.21 9.05
C GLY A 63 3.79 7.65 10.49
N GLN A 64 3.25 8.86 10.69
CA GLN A 64 2.82 9.32 12.01
C GLN A 64 1.70 8.44 12.56
N VAL A 65 1.79 8.03 13.82
CA VAL A 65 0.73 7.27 14.50
C VAL A 65 -0.42 8.21 14.85
N LEU A 66 -1.61 7.89 14.35
CA LEU A 66 -2.84 8.63 14.53
C LEU A 66 -3.66 8.08 15.70
N VAL A 67 -3.83 6.77 15.72
CA VAL A 67 -4.60 6.04 16.72
C VAL A 67 -3.84 4.77 17.09
N ARG A 68 -3.88 4.42 18.36
CA ARG A 68 -3.38 3.15 18.88
C ARG A 68 -4.54 2.29 19.34
N LEU A 69 -4.58 1.07 18.81
CA LEU A 69 -5.52 0.04 19.21
C LEU A 69 -4.90 -0.86 20.29
N ASP A 70 -5.76 -1.57 21.01
CA ASP A 70 -5.34 -2.59 21.96
C ASP A 70 -4.69 -3.76 21.23
N GLY A 71 -3.39 -3.90 21.43
CA GLY A 71 -2.57 -4.96 20.87
C GLY A 71 -2.06 -5.98 21.88
N GLU A 72 -2.55 -5.98 23.14
CA GLU A 72 -2.00 -6.81 24.20
C GLU A 72 -2.02 -8.31 23.84
N MET A 73 -3.14 -8.77 23.27
CA MET A 73 -3.26 -10.17 22.83
C MET A 73 -2.27 -10.50 21.71
N LEU A 74 -2.12 -9.62 20.72
CA LEU A 74 -1.18 -9.81 19.60
C LEU A 74 0.27 -9.74 20.10
N ALA A 75 0.60 -8.84 21.04
CA ALA A 75 1.91 -8.78 21.66
C ALA A 75 2.26 -10.07 22.41
N ALA A 76 1.29 -10.66 23.12
CA ALA A 76 1.48 -11.96 23.78
C ALA A 76 1.73 -13.08 22.77
N GLN A 77 1.00 -13.11 21.65
CA GLN A 77 1.20 -14.09 20.56
C GLN A 77 2.58 -13.93 19.90
N VAL A 78 3.02 -12.70 19.65
CA VAL A 78 4.38 -12.42 19.13
C VAL A 78 5.43 -12.99 20.07
N LYS A 79 5.31 -12.73 21.38
CA LYS A 79 6.25 -13.23 22.39
C LYS A 79 6.27 -14.76 22.49
N GLU A 80 5.11 -15.40 22.41
CA GLU A 80 4.99 -16.87 22.33
C GLU A 80 5.73 -17.41 21.10
N GLN A 81 5.51 -16.78 19.95
CA GLN A 81 6.12 -17.21 18.69
C GLN A 81 7.64 -16.97 18.67
N GLU A 82 8.13 -15.90 19.30
CA GLU A 82 9.57 -15.67 19.50
C GLU A 82 10.23 -16.83 20.26
N ALA A 83 9.56 -17.35 21.29
CA ALA A 83 10.06 -18.51 22.03
C ALA A 83 10.11 -19.77 21.16
N ARG A 84 9.10 -19.98 20.29
CA ARG A 84 9.10 -21.08 19.32
C ARG A 84 10.23 -20.96 18.29
N VAL A 85 10.49 -19.76 17.80
CA VAL A 85 11.63 -19.47 16.90
C VAL A 85 12.96 -19.79 17.59
N ALA A 86 13.13 -19.36 18.84
CA ALA A 86 14.32 -19.66 19.62
C ALA A 86 14.54 -21.18 19.81
N GLN A 87 13.46 -21.93 20.08
CA GLN A 87 13.49 -23.39 20.18
C GLN A 87 13.89 -24.07 18.86
N ALA A 88 13.27 -23.66 17.74
CA ALA A 88 13.58 -24.21 16.41
C ALA A 88 15.02 -23.89 15.99
N LYS A 89 15.47 -22.67 16.29
CA LYS A 89 16.86 -22.27 16.06
C LYS A 89 17.83 -23.14 16.84
N ALA A 90 17.62 -23.34 18.14
CA ALA A 90 18.46 -24.20 18.95
C ALA A 90 18.50 -25.64 18.43
N ASN A 91 17.38 -26.15 17.90
CA ASN A 91 17.34 -27.46 17.25
C ASN A 91 18.16 -27.48 15.97
N LEU A 92 18.01 -26.47 15.10
CA LEU A 92 18.80 -26.33 13.88
C LEU A 92 20.30 -26.26 14.20
N ASP A 93 20.69 -25.41 15.15
CA ASP A 93 22.07 -25.26 15.58
C ASP A 93 22.64 -26.58 16.10
N ARG A 94 21.85 -27.37 16.83
CA ARG A 94 22.23 -28.70 17.33
C ARG A 94 22.46 -29.68 16.16
N VAL A 95 21.57 -29.70 15.17
CA VAL A 95 21.67 -30.60 14.01
C VAL A 95 22.88 -30.21 13.14
N VAL A 96 23.06 -28.93 12.87
CA VAL A 96 24.22 -28.40 12.09
C VAL A 96 25.55 -28.63 12.80
N SER A 97 25.58 -28.50 14.13
CA SER A 97 26.80 -28.74 14.90
C SER A 97 27.20 -30.22 14.91
N GLY A 98 26.26 -31.13 14.66
CA GLY A 98 26.48 -32.57 14.61
C GLY A 98 26.91 -33.17 15.96
N PRO A 99 27.55 -34.34 15.93
CA PRO A 99 28.03 -35.02 17.11
C PRO A 99 29.13 -34.22 17.84
N ARG A 100 29.16 -34.34 19.16
CA ARG A 100 30.18 -33.66 19.96
C ARG A 100 31.58 -34.21 19.70
N ARG A 101 32.59 -33.36 19.74
CA ARG A 101 34.00 -33.74 19.50
C ARG A 101 34.45 -34.91 20.38
N GLU A 102 33.98 -34.98 21.63
CA GLU A 102 34.30 -36.07 22.56
C GLU A 102 33.68 -37.41 22.11
N GLN A 103 32.55 -37.40 21.39
CA GLN A 103 31.93 -38.61 20.84
C GLN A 103 32.74 -39.12 19.66
N ILE A 104 33.13 -38.22 18.75
CA ILE A 104 33.98 -38.54 17.61
C ILE A 104 35.33 -39.10 18.06
N GLU A 105 35.96 -38.47 19.07
CA GLU A 105 37.24 -38.90 19.57
C GLU A 105 37.19 -40.27 20.30
N ARG A 106 36.14 -40.54 21.04
CA ARG A 106 35.89 -41.88 21.62
C ARG A 106 35.78 -42.95 20.55
N ALA A 107 34.96 -42.71 19.49
CA ALA A 107 34.83 -43.66 18.43
C ALA A 107 36.14 -43.87 17.65
N ARG A 108 36.95 -42.84 17.49
CA ARG A 108 38.31 -42.91 16.92
C ARG A 108 39.23 -43.82 17.74
N ILE A 109 39.23 -43.64 19.06
CA ILE A 109 40.04 -44.46 19.96
C ILE A 109 39.63 -45.95 19.90
N GLU A 110 38.34 -46.22 19.87
CA GLU A 110 37.86 -47.61 19.72
C GLU A 110 38.23 -48.23 18.37
N TRP A 111 38.10 -47.47 17.30
CA TRP A 111 38.60 -47.92 16.00
C TRP A 111 40.10 -48.16 15.99
N ASP A 112 40.91 -47.22 16.49
CA ASP A 112 42.39 -47.40 16.60
C ASP A 112 42.76 -48.65 17.40
N ARG A 113 42.01 -48.98 18.45
CA ARG A 113 42.21 -50.18 19.24
C ARG A 113 41.88 -51.44 18.46
N ALA A 114 40.76 -51.49 17.81
CA ALA A 114 40.29 -52.63 17.00
C ALA A 114 41.25 -52.86 15.83
N GLU A 115 41.69 -51.80 15.16
CA GLU A 115 42.62 -51.86 14.04
C GLU A 115 44.01 -52.38 14.46
N LYS A 116 44.50 -52.00 15.63
CA LYS A 116 45.74 -52.56 16.19
C LYS A 116 45.62 -54.06 16.45
N GLU A 117 44.47 -54.52 16.95
CA GLU A 117 44.22 -55.95 17.18
C GLU A 117 44.12 -56.70 15.84
N ARG A 118 43.38 -56.18 14.86
CA ARG A 118 43.36 -56.76 13.50
C ARG A 118 44.76 -56.94 12.91
N LYS A 119 45.61 -55.88 13.01
CA LYS A 119 46.99 -55.93 12.55
C LYS A 119 47.84 -56.98 13.29
N ARG A 120 47.62 -57.17 14.61
CA ARG A 120 48.28 -58.18 15.40
C ARG A 120 47.88 -59.60 14.95
N GLN A 121 46.60 -59.84 14.76
CA GLN A 121 46.09 -61.13 14.26
C GLN A 121 46.60 -61.41 12.84
N GLN A 122 46.75 -60.42 12.00
CA GLN A 122 47.35 -60.54 10.65
C GLN A 122 48.79 -61.07 10.75
N VAL A 123 49.63 -60.46 11.58
CA VAL A 123 51.02 -60.92 11.76
C VAL A 123 51.10 -62.34 12.32
N LEU A 124 50.22 -62.72 13.23
CA LEU A 124 50.14 -64.07 13.79
C LEU A 124 49.68 -65.10 12.74
N LEU A 125 48.76 -64.69 11.86
CA LEU A 125 48.26 -65.54 10.75
C LEU A 125 49.38 -65.77 9.73
N ASP A 126 50.10 -64.69 9.35
CA ASP A 126 51.25 -64.77 8.41
C ASP A 126 52.35 -65.72 8.94
N GLN A 127 52.42 -65.89 10.30
CA GLN A 127 53.34 -66.81 10.97
C GLN A 127 52.73 -68.18 11.27
N ALA A 128 51.48 -68.44 10.82
CA ALA A 128 50.69 -69.62 11.06
C ALA A 128 50.48 -69.94 12.56
N LEU A 129 50.41 -68.87 13.42
CA LEU A 129 50.22 -68.96 14.87
C LEU A 129 48.78 -68.65 15.33
N THR A 130 47.86 -68.38 14.39
CA THR A 130 46.41 -68.16 14.63
C THR A 130 45.58 -68.79 13.48
N SER A 131 44.26 -68.86 13.65
CA SER A 131 43.38 -69.32 12.63
C SER A 131 42.84 -68.17 11.74
N ASP A 132 42.44 -68.49 10.48
CA ASP A 132 41.73 -67.55 9.59
C ASP A 132 40.47 -66.99 10.28
N GLU A 133 39.74 -67.79 11.02
CA GLU A 133 38.52 -67.40 11.78
C GLU A 133 38.82 -66.30 12.81
N ALA A 134 39.94 -66.41 13.52
CA ALA A 134 40.35 -65.41 14.52
C ALA A 134 40.72 -64.08 13.87
N TYR A 135 41.40 -64.12 12.74
CA TYR A 135 41.68 -62.94 11.92
C TYR A 135 40.41 -62.30 11.37
N ASP A 136 39.48 -63.08 10.79
CA ASP A 136 38.21 -62.60 10.25
C ASP A 136 37.34 -61.93 11.33
N ALA A 137 37.32 -62.52 12.53
CA ALA A 137 36.62 -61.90 13.66
C ALA A 137 37.22 -60.55 14.04
N ALA A 138 38.57 -60.45 14.12
CA ALA A 138 39.22 -59.18 14.43
C ALA A 138 39.03 -58.14 13.31
N ALA A 139 39.02 -58.55 12.04
CA ALA A 139 38.73 -57.72 10.87
C ALA A 139 37.29 -57.17 10.89
N ALA A 140 36.29 -58.01 11.22
CA ALA A 140 34.89 -57.57 11.33
C ALA A 140 34.71 -56.56 12.46
N VAL A 141 35.36 -56.72 13.63
CA VAL A 141 35.32 -55.74 14.73
C VAL A 141 35.95 -54.40 14.32
N ALA A 142 37.13 -54.46 13.67
CA ALA A 142 37.78 -53.24 13.17
C ALA A 142 36.96 -52.50 12.14
N GLN A 143 36.32 -53.20 11.22
CA GLN A 143 35.43 -52.64 10.21
C GLN A 143 34.18 -52.01 10.82
N SER A 144 33.57 -52.66 11.79
CA SER A 144 32.39 -52.11 12.52
C SER A 144 32.76 -50.85 13.31
N ALA A 145 33.92 -50.87 14.01
CA ALA A 145 34.38 -49.67 14.74
C ALA A 145 34.72 -48.50 13.78
N TYR A 146 35.25 -48.79 12.61
CA TYR A 146 35.53 -47.79 11.57
C TYR A 146 34.22 -47.17 11.04
N GLN A 147 33.21 -47.99 10.74
CA GLN A 147 31.91 -47.49 10.31
C GLN A 147 31.26 -46.57 11.37
N ALA A 148 31.30 -46.95 12.63
CA ALA A 148 30.81 -46.14 13.73
C ALA A 148 31.55 -44.80 13.86
N TYR A 149 32.88 -44.79 13.68
CA TYR A 149 33.66 -43.57 13.65
C TYR A 149 33.32 -42.68 12.47
N GLU A 150 33.23 -43.26 11.25
CA GLU A 150 32.88 -42.52 10.03
C GLU A 150 31.47 -41.93 10.11
N GLU A 151 30.50 -42.64 10.65
CA GLU A 151 29.14 -42.14 10.87
C GLU A 151 29.14 -40.88 11.74
N LEU A 152 29.83 -40.90 12.85
CA LEU A 152 29.95 -39.73 13.73
C LEU A 152 30.80 -38.62 13.11
N ARG A 153 31.85 -38.95 12.35
CA ARG A 153 32.72 -37.97 11.69
C ARG A 153 32.00 -37.23 10.57
N THR A 154 31.13 -37.92 9.82
CA THR A 154 30.35 -37.36 8.74
C THR A 154 29.28 -36.39 9.27
N GLY A 155 28.83 -36.59 10.52
CA GLY A 155 27.86 -35.71 11.16
C GLY A 155 26.41 -35.98 10.76
N SER A 156 25.59 -34.96 10.88
CA SER A 156 24.17 -35.06 10.54
C SER A 156 23.95 -35.28 9.04
N ARG A 157 22.91 -36.00 8.69
CA ARG A 157 22.56 -36.19 7.27
C ARG A 157 22.04 -34.87 6.70
N SER A 158 22.31 -34.64 5.44
CA SER A 158 21.83 -33.41 4.74
C SER A 158 20.32 -33.26 4.75
N GLU A 159 19.59 -34.37 4.86
CA GLU A 159 18.12 -34.43 5.01
C GLU A 159 17.68 -33.86 6.35
N ASP A 160 18.36 -34.24 7.45
CA ASP A 160 18.05 -33.78 8.79
C ASP A 160 18.31 -32.27 8.94
N GLU A 161 19.41 -31.79 8.35
CA GLU A 161 19.70 -30.35 8.30
C GLU A 161 18.64 -29.58 7.51
N ARG A 162 18.23 -30.09 6.33
CA ARG A 162 17.17 -29.46 5.51
C ARG A 162 15.85 -29.44 6.25
N GLN A 163 15.49 -30.53 6.94
CA GLN A 163 14.27 -30.60 7.74
C GLN A 163 14.28 -29.60 8.91
N ALA A 164 15.39 -29.54 9.66
CA ALA A 164 15.54 -28.61 10.77
C ALA A 164 15.50 -27.15 10.30
N ARG A 165 16.11 -26.86 9.14
CA ARG A 165 16.05 -25.53 8.52
C ARG A 165 14.64 -25.17 8.07
N ALA A 166 13.94 -26.07 7.40
CA ALA A 166 12.54 -25.85 6.97
C ALA A 166 11.63 -25.56 8.17
N ALA A 167 11.80 -26.29 9.27
CA ALA A 167 11.05 -26.08 10.50
C ALA A 167 11.36 -24.69 11.14
N PHE A 168 12.61 -24.26 11.11
CA PHE A 168 12.97 -22.92 11.56
C PHE A 168 12.40 -21.83 10.67
N ASP A 169 12.45 -21.98 9.35
CA ASP A 169 11.93 -21.02 8.38
C ASP A 169 10.39 -20.89 8.50
N GLU A 170 9.68 -21.98 8.75
CA GLU A 170 8.24 -22.00 8.99
C GLU A 170 7.86 -21.12 10.19
N VAL A 171 8.46 -21.39 11.37
CA VAL A 171 8.12 -20.64 12.60
C VAL A 171 8.58 -19.19 12.52
N SER A 172 9.68 -18.90 11.80
CA SER A 172 10.19 -17.54 11.57
C SER A 172 9.25 -16.74 10.66
N SER A 173 8.70 -17.37 9.62
CA SER A 173 7.71 -16.78 8.73
C SER A 173 6.42 -16.44 9.48
N HIS A 174 5.99 -17.33 10.38
CA HIS A 174 4.82 -17.08 11.21
C HIS A 174 5.05 -15.94 12.21
N LEU A 175 6.27 -15.82 12.79
CA LEU A 175 6.64 -14.66 13.60
C LEU A 175 6.55 -13.36 12.82
N ALA A 176 7.05 -13.32 11.60
CA ALA A 176 6.98 -12.14 10.74
C ALA A 176 5.53 -11.74 10.44
N TYR A 177 4.64 -12.71 10.24
CA TYR A 177 3.20 -12.48 10.05
C TYR A 177 2.56 -11.85 11.29
N LEU A 178 2.77 -12.43 12.49
CA LEU A 178 2.22 -11.91 13.74
C LEU A 178 2.77 -10.51 14.08
N THR A 179 4.06 -10.28 13.81
CA THR A 179 4.69 -8.96 14.01
C THR A 179 4.05 -7.89 13.12
N ARG A 180 3.71 -8.23 11.87
CA ARG A 180 2.98 -7.32 10.99
C ARG A 180 1.57 -7.04 11.51
N GLN A 181 0.84 -8.08 11.94
CA GLN A 181 -0.48 -7.89 12.55
C GLN A 181 -0.42 -6.99 13.78
N PHE A 182 0.59 -7.17 14.63
CA PHE A 182 0.80 -6.31 15.80
C PHE A 182 1.11 -4.87 15.39
N ALA A 183 1.91 -4.66 14.34
CA ALA A 183 2.19 -3.31 13.83
C ALA A 183 0.93 -2.59 13.31
N GLU A 184 -0.08 -3.32 12.82
CA GLU A 184 -1.36 -2.77 12.37
C GLU A 184 -2.25 -2.28 13.51
N THR A 185 -1.88 -2.53 14.77
CA THR A 185 -2.56 -1.91 15.93
C THR A 185 -2.23 -0.44 16.07
N ASP A 186 -1.11 0.02 15.52
CA ASP A 186 -0.79 1.44 15.34
C ASP A 186 -1.32 1.91 13.97
N VAL A 187 -2.44 2.60 13.96
CA VAL A 187 -3.00 3.21 12.73
C VAL A 187 -2.15 4.41 12.35
N ARG A 188 -1.51 4.37 11.18
CA ARG A 188 -0.55 5.39 10.74
C ARG A 188 -1.03 6.10 9.48
N ALA A 189 -0.65 7.40 9.35
CA ALA A 189 -0.88 8.16 8.13
C ALA A 189 -0.07 7.57 6.96
N PRO A 190 -0.70 7.22 5.81
CA PRO A 190 0.02 6.74 4.64
C PRO A 190 0.78 7.86 3.91
N THR A 191 0.27 9.08 4.01
CA THR A 191 0.80 10.28 3.35
C THR A 191 0.75 11.46 4.31
N ARG A 192 1.49 12.50 3.98
CA ARG A 192 1.33 13.80 4.63
C ARG A 192 -0.04 14.38 4.28
N GLY A 193 -0.70 15.01 5.25
CA GLY A 193 -2.01 15.61 5.01
C GLY A 193 -2.60 16.32 6.21
N ILE A 194 -3.88 16.66 6.08
CA ILE A 194 -4.69 17.25 7.16
C ILE A 194 -5.81 16.27 7.50
N VAL A 195 -5.98 15.95 8.77
CA VAL A 195 -7.09 15.11 9.25
C VAL A 195 -8.41 15.83 8.96
N GLN A 196 -9.22 15.26 8.08
CA GLN A 196 -10.50 15.85 7.65
C GLN A 196 -11.66 15.39 8.53
N THR A 197 -11.73 14.08 8.79
CA THR A 197 -12.76 13.48 9.63
C THR A 197 -12.16 12.39 10.48
N MET A 198 -12.50 12.40 11.76
CA MET A 198 -12.13 11.40 12.72
C MET A 198 -13.16 11.36 13.85
N ASP A 199 -14.02 10.35 13.85
CA ASP A 199 -15.01 10.14 14.90
C ASP A 199 -14.64 8.89 15.71
N LEU A 200 -13.51 8.99 16.44
CA LEU A 200 -13.00 7.93 17.30
C LEU A 200 -12.70 8.47 18.69
N ARG A 201 -13.05 7.67 19.70
CA ARG A 201 -12.76 7.96 21.11
C ARG A 201 -12.10 6.77 21.78
N PRO A 202 -11.26 6.97 22.78
CA PRO A 202 -10.76 5.87 23.60
C PRO A 202 -11.91 5.00 24.12
N GLY A 203 -11.82 3.69 23.92
CA GLY A 203 -12.85 2.72 24.25
C GLY A 203 -13.70 2.25 23.08
N ASP A 204 -13.74 2.96 21.96
CA ASP A 204 -14.47 2.56 20.77
C ASP A 204 -13.87 1.30 20.14
N ILE A 205 -14.67 0.58 19.36
CA ILE A 205 -14.24 -0.62 18.63
C ILE A 205 -14.15 -0.28 17.14
N VAL A 206 -12.96 -0.42 16.59
CA VAL A 206 -12.69 -0.26 15.16
C VAL A 206 -12.76 -1.63 14.48
N PRO A 207 -13.64 -1.80 13.47
CA PRO A 207 -13.68 -3.02 12.68
C PRO A 207 -12.42 -3.19 11.84
N ALA A 208 -12.03 -4.45 11.58
CA ALA A 208 -10.94 -4.75 10.66
C ALA A 208 -11.28 -4.32 9.23
N ASN A 209 -10.28 -3.86 8.48
CA ASN A 209 -10.40 -3.45 7.06
C ASN A 209 -11.39 -2.28 6.82
N GLN A 210 -11.68 -1.48 7.81
CA GLN A 210 -12.52 -0.29 7.66
C GLN A 210 -11.70 0.99 7.83
N GLY A 211 -11.81 1.91 6.86
CA GLY A 211 -11.26 3.26 6.99
C GLY A 211 -12.09 4.08 7.95
N VAL A 212 -11.48 4.58 9.00
CA VAL A 212 -12.13 5.35 10.10
C VAL A 212 -11.61 6.77 10.20
N ILE A 213 -10.53 7.11 9.51
CA ILE A 213 -9.93 8.43 9.45
C ILE A 213 -9.81 8.82 7.99
N ALA A 214 -10.22 10.05 7.62
CA ALA A 214 -9.97 10.62 6.31
C ALA A 214 -8.87 11.68 6.43
N ILE A 215 -7.82 11.54 5.61
CA ILE A 215 -6.70 12.48 5.53
C ILE A 215 -6.75 13.13 4.17
N LEU A 216 -6.87 14.46 4.15
CA LEU A 216 -6.83 15.27 2.94
C LEU A 216 -5.38 15.47 2.51
N GLU A 217 -5.03 15.07 1.30
CA GLU A 217 -3.69 15.26 0.75
C GLU A 217 -3.51 16.70 0.26
N PRO A 218 -2.55 17.48 0.79
CA PRO A 218 -2.32 18.83 0.32
C PRO A 218 -1.69 18.84 -1.07
N GLY A 219 -2.19 19.70 -1.97
CA GLY A 219 -1.59 19.96 -3.27
C GLY A 219 -2.23 19.25 -4.46
N GLU A 220 -3.08 18.24 -4.26
CA GLU A 220 -3.85 17.62 -5.34
C GLU A 220 -5.31 18.11 -5.32
N LEU A 221 -5.49 19.41 -5.63
CA LEU A 221 -6.83 19.98 -5.79
C LEU A 221 -7.26 19.92 -7.26
N TRP A 222 -8.49 19.55 -7.50
CA TRP A 222 -9.09 19.68 -8.81
C TRP A 222 -10.49 20.25 -8.70
N VAL A 223 -10.98 20.83 -9.80
CA VAL A 223 -12.36 21.27 -9.91
C VAL A 223 -13.13 20.26 -10.73
N ARG A 224 -14.23 19.78 -10.18
CA ARG A 224 -15.20 19.00 -10.91
C ARG A 224 -16.33 19.90 -11.33
N VAL A 225 -16.53 20.07 -12.64
CA VAL A 225 -17.64 20.81 -13.22
C VAL A 225 -18.52 19.91 -14.04
N PHE A 226 -19.78 20.31 -14.17
CA PHE A 226 -20.77 19.57 -14.95
C PHE A 226 -21.09 20.36 -16.22
N VAL A 227 -20.77 19.78 -17.35
CA VAL A 227 -21.00 20.40 -18.68
C VAL A 227 -22.16 19.67 -19.36
N PRO A 228 -23.22 20.39 -19.82
CA PRO A 228 -24.30 19.81 -20.57
C PRO A 228 -23.84 19.14 -21.87
N GLU A 229 -24.48 18.03 -22.26
CA GLU A 229 -24.17 17.28 -23.49
C GLU A 229 -24.09 18.20 -24.71
N THR A 230 -25.02 19.15 -24.85
CA THR A 230 -25.11 20.09 -25.96
C THR A 230 -23.86 20.97 -26.12
N ARG A 231 -23.04 21.09 -25.10
CA ARG A 231 -21.82 21.93 -25.07
C ARG A 231 -20.55 21.12 -24.89
N LEU A 232 -20.65 19.81 -24.74
CA LEU A 232 -19.49 18.94 -24.51
C LEU A 232 -18.49 19.00 -25.67
N GLY A 233 -18.97 19.19 -26.90
CA GLY A 233 -18.11 19.32 -28.08
C GLY A 233 -17.17 20.53 -28.08
N LEU A 234 -17.37 21.50 -27.16
CA LEU A 234 -16.53 22.68 -26.99
C LEU A 234 -15.41 22.45 -25.96
N VAL A 235 -15.43 21.33 -25.23
CA VAL A 235 -14.46 21.02 -24.16
C VAL A 235 -13.52 19.92 -24.62
N ARG A 236 -12.22 20.18 -24.54
CA ARG A 236 -11.16 19.23 -24.93
C ARG A 236 -10.17 19.03 -23.79
N VAL A 237 -9.63 17.82 -23.69
CA VAL A 237 -8.53 17.55 -22.74
C VAL A 237 -7.33 18.41 -23.10
N GLY A 238 -6.69 19.00 -22.09
CA GLY A 238 -5.60 19.93 -22.23
C GLY A 238 -6.02 21.41 -22.45
N GLN A 239 -7.32 21.69 -22.66
CA GLN A 239 -7.83 23.05 -22.85
C GLN A 239 -7.65 23.86 -21.56
N SER A 240 -7.18 25.11 -21.70
CA SER A 240 -7.07 26.06 -20.60
C SER A 240 -8.45 26.54 -20.13
N ALA A 241 -8.53 26.82 -18.85
CA ALA A 241 -9.74 27.34 -18.22
C ALA A 241 -9.39 28.27 -17.06
N SER A 242 -10.30 29.15 -16.76
CA SER A 242 -10.21 30.06 -15.61
C SER A 242 -11.25 29.68 -14.58
N VAL A 243 -10.78 29.42 -13.36
CA VAL A 243 -11.62 29.08 -12.20
C VAL A 243 -11.82 30.30 -11.34
N PHE A 244 -13.06 30.61 -11.01
CA PHE A 244 -13.45 31.71 -10.14
C PHE A 244 -14.12 31.14 -8.90
N ILE A 245 -13.84 31.76 -7.74
CA ILE A 245 -14.38 31.36 -6.45
C ILE A 245 -15.03 32.57 -5.81
N ASP A 246 -16.22 32.40 -5.27
CA ASP A 246 -16.98 33.50 -4.68
C ASP A 246 -16.27 34.17 -3.50
N THR A 247 -15.43 33.41 -2.77
CA THR A 247 -14.60 33.93 -1.67
C THR A 247 -13.58 34.98 -2.14
N PHE A 248 -13.13 34.91 -3.41
CA PHE A 248 -12.15 35.82 -3.98
C PHE A 248 -12.65 36.46 -5.28
N PRO A 249 -13.59 37.45 -5.16
CA PRO A 249 -14.23 38.04 -6.32
C PRO A 249 -13.22 38.66 -7.28
N GLY A 250 -13.32 38.36 -8.57
CA GLY A 250 -12.48 38.92 -9.61
C GLY A 250 -11.11 38.27 -9.76
N ARG A 251 -10.72 37.34 -8.91
CA ARG A 251 -9.46 36.57 -9.04
C ARG A 251 -9.71 35.29 -9.81
N ALA A 252 -9.01 35.12 -10.92
CA ALA A 252 -9.01 33.90 -11.71
C ALA A 252 -7.86 32.99 -11.29
N PHE A 253 -8.16 31.72 -11.07
CA PHE A 253 -7.17 30.67 -10.84
C PHE A 253 -6.98 29.89 -12.14
N PRO A 254 -5.78 29.81 -12.71
CA PRO A 254 -5.54 29.08 -13.94
C PRO A 254 -5.71 27.58 -13.72
N ALA A 255 -6.39 26.94 -14.67
CA ALA A 255 -6.64 25.52 -14.66
C ALA A 255 -6.56 24.97 -16.08
N HIS A 256 -6.46 23.64 -16.19
CA HIS A 256 -6.57 22.95 -17.48
C HIS A 256 -7.42 21.69 -17.34
N VAL A 257 -8.08 21.32 -18.43
CA VAL A 257 -8.93 20.13 -18.48
C VAL A 257 -8.05 18.87 -18.43
N ALA A 258 -8.12 18.13 -17.34
CA ALA A 258 -7.37 16.89 -17.17
C ALA A 258 -8.10 15.70 -17.80
N SER A 259 -9.43 15.65 -17.62
CA SER A 259 -10.24 14.57 -18.19
C SER A 259 -11.70 14.97 -18.34
N VAL A 260 -12.38 14.29 -19.28
CA VAL A 260 -13.82 14.38 -19.48
C VAL A 260 -14.40 12.99 -19.24
N SER A 261 -15.46 12.90 -18.44
CA SER A 261 -16.11 11.63 -18.13
C SER A 261 -16.67 11.00 -19.40
N ALA A 262 -16.45 9.70 -19.58
CA ALA A 262 -17.05 8.93 -20.67
C ALA A 262 -18.53 8.56 -20.43
N ARG A 263 -19.03 8.81 -19.20
CA ARG A 263 -20.43 8.53 -18.83
C ARG A 263 -21.10 9.82 -18.43
N ALA A 264 -22.35 9.99 -18.91
CA ALA A 264 -23.21 11.05 -18.44
C ALA A 264 -23.59 10.78 -16.97
N GLU A 265 -23.61 11.82 -16.18
CA GLU A 265 -24.20 11.82 -14.84
C GLU A 265 -25.55 12.51 -14.93
N TYR A 266 -26.53 11.95 -14.25
CA TYR A 266 -27.84 12.60 -14.17
C TYR A 266 -27.84 13.50 -12.93
N THR A 267 -28.21 14.76 -13.11
CA THR A 267 -28.65 15.54 -11.96
C THR A 267 -29.83 14.80 -11.31
N PRO A 268 -29.93 14.73 -9.97
CA PRO A 268 -30.86 13.84 -9.27
C PRO A 268 -32.33 14.27 -9.41
N ARG A 269 -32.88 14.30 -10.64
CA ARG A 269 -34.29 14.43 -10.94
C ARG A 269 -34.62 13.37 -11.99
N ASN A 270 -35.60 12.52 -11.68
CA ASN A 270 -36.13 11.49 -12.57
C ASN A 270 -36.72 12.14 -13.84
N VAL A 271 -36.14 11.75 -15.00
CA VAL A 271 -36.37 12.45 -16.23
C VAL A 271 -36.57 11.52 -17.42
N GLN A 272 -37.66 11.65 -18.15
CA GLN A 272 -37.99 10.83 -19.32
C GLN A 272 -38.48 11.61 -20.56
N THR A 273 -38.32 12.92 -20.69
CA THR A 273 -38.78 13.70 -21.84
C THR A 273 -37.61 14.27 -22.66
N VAL A 274 -37.87 14.60 -23.94
CA VAL A 274 -36.86 15.09 -24.90
C VAL A 274 -36.24 16.42 -24.45
N GLU A 275 -37.03 17.29 -23.79
CA GLU A 275 -36.62 18.57 -23.22
C GLU A 275 -35.63 18.38 -22.05
N GLN A 276 -35.65 17.23 -21.44
CA GLN A 276 -34.83 16.83 -20.29
C GLN A 276 -33.47 16.19 -20.68
N ARG A 277 -33.18 16.00 -21.99
CA ARG A 277 -31.82 15.68 -22.47
C ARG A 277 -30.86 16.86 -22.30
N GLU A 278 -31.35 18.06 -22.09
CA GLU A 278 -30.53 19.21 -21.68
C GLU A 278 -30.01 19.08 -20.27
N ASP A 279 -30.57 18.16 -19.45
CA ASP A 279 -30.13 17.86 -18.08
C ASP A 279 -29.07 16.76 -18.00
N GLN A 280 -28.69 16.12 -19.11
CA GLN A 280 -27.56 15.21 -19.16
C GLN A 280 -26.27 16.03 -19.11
N VAL A 281 -25.51 15.80 -18.05
CA VAL A 281 -24.24 16.50 -17.81
C VAL A 281 -23.09 15.51 -17.77
N PHE A 282 -21.96 15.95 -18.24
CA PHE A 282 -20.71 15.20 -18.16
C PHE A 282 -19.79 15.87 -17.15
N ALA A 283 -19.24 15.07 -16.24
CA ALA A 283 -18.25 15.55 -15.31
C ALA A 283 -16.93 15.83 -16.04
N VAL A 284 -16.44 17.04 -15.92
CA VAL A 284 -15.13 17.47 -16.42
C VAL A 284 -14.25 17.77 -15.23
N LYS A 285 -13.09 17.11 -15.17
CA LYS A 285 -12.06 17.31 -14.15
C LYS A 285 -11.04 18.32 -14.68
N LEU A 286 -10.83 19.40 -13.92
CA LEU A 286 -9.80 20.39 -14.19
C LEU A 286 -8.75 20.36 -13.09
N GLU A 287 -7.50 20.27 -13.46
CA GLU A 287 -6.38 20.48 -12.54
C GLU A 287 -6.15 21.97 -12.37
N VAL A 288 -6.11 22.42 -11.12
CA VAL A 288 -5.90 23.83 -10.74
C VAL A 288 -4.49 23.97 -10.20
N VAL A 289 -3.83 25.08 -10.53
CA VAL A 289 -2.56 25.41 -9.91
C VAL A 289 -2.76 25.55 -8.39
N ALA A 290 -2.00 24.76 -7.63
CA ALA A 290 -2.12 24.73 -6.17
C ALA A 290 -1.97 26.13 -5.57
N SER A 291 -2.95 26.54 -4.77
CA SER A 291 -2.93 27.79 -4.03
C SER A 291 -3.38 27.53 -2.59
N PRO A 292 -2.75 28.12 -1.58
CA PRO A 292 -3.16 27.96 -0.18
C PRO A 292 -4.57 28.52 0.10
N ASP A 293 -5.06 29.36 -0.80
CA ASP A 293 -6.39 29.98 -0.70
C ASP A 293 -7.52 29.04 -1.10
N LEU A 294 -7.19 27.94 -1.83
CA LEU A 294 -8.15 26.98 -2.31
C LEU A 294 -8.34 25.85 -1.29
N LYS A 295 -9.61 25.54 -0.98
CA LYS A 295 -9.97 24.45 -0.09
C LYS A 295 -10.97 23.52 -0.77
N ALA A 296 -10.84 22.22 -0.51
CA ALA A 296 -11.84 21.24 -0.93
C ALA A 296 -13.23 21.60 -0.35
N GLY A 297 -14.27 21.37 -1.15
CA GLY A 297 -15.65 21.76 -0.81
C GLY A 297 -16.06 23.17 -1.23
N MET A 298 -15.14 24.05 -1.67
CA MET A 298 -15.52 25.35 -2.19
C MET A 298 -16.25 25.23 -3.51
N THR A 299 -17.30 26.05 -3.69
CA THR A 299 -17.99 26.18 -4.99
C THR A 299 -17.12 27.01 -5.93
N ALA A 300 -17.02 26.56 -7.16
CA ALA A 300 -16.24 27.21 -8.21
C ALA A 300 -17.09 27.44 -9.45
N THR A 301 -16.83 28.58 -10.10
CA THR A 301 -17.36 28.87 -11.44
C THR A 301 -16.23 28.76 -12.45
N VAL A 302 -16.40 27.96 -13.47
CA VAL A 302 -15.37 27.70 -14.49
C VAL A 302 -15.78 28.31 -15.82
N ARG A 303 -14.83 28.98 -16.46
CA ARG A 303 -14.94 29.48 -17.82
C ARG A 303 -13.83 28.82 -18.65
N PHE A 304 -14.19 28.11 -19.69
CA PHE A 304 -13.22 27.54 -20.62
C PHE A 304 -12.74 28.63 -21.59
N ASP A 305 -11.44 28.69 -21.80
CA ASP A 305 -10.87 29.58 -22.80
C ASP A 305 -11.22 29.07 -24.21
N ALA A 306 -11.33 29.97 -25.19
CA ALA A 306 -11.61 29.58 -26.56
C ALA A 306 -10.59 28.53 -27.04
N ALA A 307 -11.07 27.39 -27.56
CA ALA A 307 -10.18 26.37 -28.09
C ALA A 307 -9.34 26.99 -29.22
N THR A 308 -8.03 27.06 -29.00
CA THR A 308 -7.10 27.48 -30.06
C THR A 308 -7.16 26.40 -31.13
N SER A 309 -7.82 26.70 -32.28
CA SER A 309 -7.82 25.81 -33.43
C SER A 309 -6.43 25.76 -34.02
N GLU A 310 -5.71 24.65 -33.80
CA GLU A 310 -4.62 24.27 -34.70
C GLU A 310 -5.19 23.64 -35.96
#